data_b8f33ade709135344af27411aacd2084
#
_entry.id   b8f33ade709135344af27411aacd2084
#
_cell.length_a   1.000
_cell.length_b   1.000
_cell.length_c   1.000
_cell.angle_alpha   90.00
_cell.angle_beta   90.00
_cell.angle_gamma   90.00
#
_symmetry.space_group_name_H-M   'P 1'
#
loop_
_entity.id
_entity.type
_entity.pdbx_description
1 polymer ?
#
loop_
_entity_poly.entity_id
_entity_poly.type
_entity_poly.pdbx_seq_one_letter_code
_entity_poly.pdbx_strand_id
1 'polypeptide(L)'
;MYKRQNLDYLTGSKFNKKGEKVALKDRDNNARNSWEDLKGMGLLEVEAINYIRGRSISHQFILIDEAQNLTPLEVKTIVTRAGEGTKIVFTGDPNQIDHPYLDSDSNGLTWLAKKLQGQNIVGHVTLSQGERSDLAELAANLL
;
A
#
# COMPACT_ATOMS: atom_id res chain seq x y z
N MET A 1 12.21 -5.64 2.00
CA MET A 1 11.97 -7.09 2.13
C MET A 1 10.54 -7.46 2.56
N TYR A 2 9.75 -6.52 3.10
CA TYR A 2 8.38 -6.73 3.60
C TYR A 2 7.28 -6.79 2.53
N LYS A 3 7.51 -6.26 1.33
CA LYS A 3 6.49 -6.16 0.26
C LYS A 3 6.04 -7.49 -0.36
N ARG A 4 6.83 -8.55 -0.24
CA ARG A 4 6.48 -9.88 -0.76
C ARG A 4 5.31 -10.53 -0.03
N GLN A 5 5.29 -10.47 1.29
CA GLN A 5 4.31 -11.19 2.12
C GLN A 5 2.88 -10.64 1.97
N ASN A 6 2.73 -9.32 1.83
CA ASN A 6 1.41 -8.70 1.71
C ASN A 6 0.77 -8.93 0.33
N LEU A 7 1.57 -8.99 -0.73
CA LEU A 7 1.07 -9.33 -2.08
C LEU A 7 0.63 -10.78 -2.18
N ASP A 8 1.35 -11.72 -1.55
CA ASP A 8 0.98 -13.13 -1.49
C ASP A 8 -0.35 -13.35 -0.75
N TYR A 9 -0.65 -12.51 0.27
CA TYR A 9 -1.91 -12.56 0.99
C TYR A 9 -3.10 -12.09 0.15
N LEU A 10 -2.91 -11.04 -0.65
CA LEU A 10 -3.95 -10.46 -1.52
C LEU A 10 -4.27 -11.37 -2.72
N THR A 11 -3.32 -12.13 -3.21
CA THR A 11 -3.50 -13.04 -4.36
C THR A 11 -3.94 -14.45 -3.95
N GLY A 12 -3.84 -14.81 -2.67
CA GLY A 12 -4.12 -16.17 -2.15
C GLY A 12 -5.59 -16.55 -1.97
N SER A 13 -6.56 -15.67 -2.21
CA SER A 13 -7.98 -16.00 -2.06
C SER A 13 -8.62 -16.37 -3.39
N LYS A 14 -8.52 -17.65 -3.79
CA LYS A 14 -9.35 -18.21 -4.86
C LYS A 14 -10.75 -18.49 -4.34
N PHE A 15 -11.73 -17.73 -4.82
CA PHE A 15 -13.14 -18.09 -4.72
C PHE A 15 -13.50 -19.02 -5.89
N ASN A 16 -14.17 -20.14 -5.61
CA ASN A 16 -14.74 -20.95 -6.66
C ASN A 16 -15.95 -20.21 -7.29
N LYS A 17 -16.42 -20.67 -8.47
CA LYS A 17 -17.57 -20.07 -9.17
C LYS A 17 -18.88 -20.04 -8.36
N LYS A 18 -18.90 -20.60 -7.13
CA LYS A 18 -20.05 -20.63 -6.21
C LYS A 18 -19.84 -19.76 -4.95
N GLY A 19 -18.71 -19.03 -4.85
CA GLY A 19 -18.47 -18.14 -3.69
C GLY A 19 -18.02 -18.84 -2.40
N GLU A 20 -17.65 -20.12 -2.46
CA GLU A 20 -17.17 -20.89 -1.31
C GLU A 20 -15.66 -20.82 -1.16
N LYS A 21 -15.15 -20.63 0.07
CA LYS A 21 -13.70 -20.67 0.37
C LYS A 21 -13.18 -22.07 0.14
N VAL A 22 -12.28 -22.23 -0.81
CA VAL A 22 -11.57 -23.50 -1.04
C VAL A 22 -10.58 -23.74 0.10
N ALA A 23 -10.70 -24.89 0.77
CA ALA A 23 -9.85 -25.25 1.91
C ALA A 23 -8.38 -25.42 1.48
N LEU A 24 -7.52 -24.75 2.25
CA LEU A 24 -6.11 -24.50 1.99
C LEU A 24 -5.22 -25.67 2.46
N LYS A 25 -5.24 -26.79 1.75
CA LYS A 25 -4.29 -27.90 2.02
C LYS A 25 -3.01 -27.88 1.16
N ASP A 26 -2.96 -27.07 0.10
CA ASP A 26 -1.79 -26.98 -0.80
C ASP A 26 -1.21 -25.54 -0.86
N ARG A 27 -1.10 -24.87 0.32
CA ARG A 27 -0.74 -23.45 0.42
C ARG A 27 0.70 -23.09 0.02
N ASP A 28 1.65 -24.01 0.15
CA ASP A 28 3.06 -23.61 0.14
C ASP A 28 3.73 -23.53 -1.24
N ASN A 29 3.21 -24.19 -2.27
CA ASN A 29 3.86 -24.17 -3.59
C ASN A 29 3.15 -23.32 -4.65
N ASN A 30 1.83 -23.06 -4.51
CA ASN A 30 1.08 -22.25 -5.50
C ASN A 30 1.05 -20.76 -5.17
N ALA A 31 1.23 -20.35 -3.91
CA ALA A 31 1.30 -18.94 -3.51
C ALA A 31 2.65 -18.29 -3.86
N ARG A 32 3.71 -19.09 -3.95
CA ARG A 32 5.07 -18.58 -4.22
C ARG A 32 5.25 -18.00 -5.63
N ASN A 33 4.42 -18.41 -6.57
CA ASN A 33 4.55 -17.99 -7.98
C ASN A 33 3.53 -16.90 -8.37
N SER A 34 2.54 -16.60 -7.52
CA SER A 34 1.40 -15.78 -7.92
C SER A 34 1.77 -14.31 -8.23
N TRP A 35 2.69 -13.69 -7.49
CA TRP A 35 3.14 -12.34 -7.77
C TRP A 35 4.13 -12.29 -8.94
N GLU A 36 4.98 -13.32 -9.12
CA GLU A 36 5.90 -13.47 -10.24
C GLU A 36 5.11 -13.71 -11.54
N ASP A 37 4.05 -14.50 -11.47
CA ASP A 37 3.13 -14.72 -12.59
C ASP A 37 2.41 -13.42 -12.98
N LEU A 38 1.89 -12.65 -12.01
CA LEU A 38 1.26 -11.36 -12.28
C LEU A 38 2.23 -10.35 -12.90
N LYS A 39 3.48 -10.33 -12.43
CA LYS A 39 4.55 -9.50 -13.00
C LYS A 39 4.91 -9.98 -14.41
N GLY A 40 5.03 -11.28 -14.62
CA GLY A 40 5.31 -11.88 -15.94
C GLY A 40 4.21 -11.60 -16.97
N MET A 41 2.96 -11.51 -16.52
CA MET A 41 1.80 -11.14 -17.34
C MET A 41 1.66 -9.63 -17.57
N GLY A 42 2.53 -8.79 -16.98
CA GLY A 42 2.41 -7.33 -17.04
C GLY A 42 1.22 -6.75 -16.26
N LEU A 43 0.60 -7.55 -15.38
CA LEU A 43 -0.54 -7.13 -14.54
C LEU A 43 -0.10 -6.46 -13.24
N LEU A 44 1.15 -6.65 -12.85
CA LEU A 44 1.76 -6.05 -11.66
C LEU A 44 3.12 -5.47 -12.02
N GLU A 45 3.29 -4.20 -11.75
CA GLU A 45 4.58 -3.52 -11.81
C GLU A 45 4.99 -3.05 -10.40
N VAL A 46 6.27 -3.18 -10.08
CA VAL A 46 6.86 -2.66 -8.84
C VAL A 46 7.98 -1.70 -9.25
N GLU A 47 7.73 -0.43 -9.02
CA GLU A 47 8.66 0.64 -9.40
C GLU A 47 9.08 1.47 -8.16
N ALA A 48 10.28 2.02 -8.20
CA ALA A 48 10.68 3.04 -7.24
C ALA A 48 10.08 4.40 -7.64
N ILE A 49 9.75 5.23 -6.64
CA ILE A 49 9.08 6.54 -6.83
C ILE A 49 9.82 7.45 -7.81
N ASN A 50 11.15 7.34 -7.85
CA ASN A 50 11.98 8.15 -8.75
C ASN A 50 11.67 7.93 -10.25
N TYR A 51 11.18 6.76 -10.63
CA TYR A 51 10.81 6.43 -12.01
C TYR A 51 9.44 6.95 -12.44
N ILE A 52 8.62 7.39 -11.50
CA ILE A 52 7.28 7.97 -11.76
C ILE A 52 7.40 9.40 -12.33
N ARG A 53 8.52 10.09 -12.12
CA ARG A 53 8.71 11.47 -12.56
C ARG A 53 8.67 11.57 -14.09
N GLY A 54 7.94 12.56 -14.60
CA GLY A 54 7.85 12.84 -16.05
C GLY A 54 6.84 11.98 -16.83
N ARG A 55 6.17 11.04 -16.18
CA ARG A 55 5.11 10.17 -16.78
C ARG A 55 3.74 10.59 -16.29
N SER A 56 2.73 10.49 -17.14
CA SER A 56 1.33 10.43 -16.73
C SER A 56 0.90 8.98 -16.67
N ILE A 57 0.26 8.59 -15.60
CA ILE A 57 -0.17 7.21 -15.35
C ILE A 57 -1.70 7.19 -15.43
N SER A 58 -2.25 6.58 -16.48
CA SER A 58 -3.69 6.52 -16.73
C SER A 58 -4.19 5.08 -16.64
N HIS A 59 -5.45 4.93 -16.20
CA HIS A 59 -6.17 3.64 -16.11
C HIS A 59 -5.44 2.58 -15.27
N GLN A 60 -4.79 2.99 -14.18
CA GLN A 60 -4.04 2.10 -13.29
C GLN A 60 -4.54 2.17 -11.85
N PHE A 61 -4.30 1.11 -11.11
CA PHE A 61 -4.43 1.07 -9.66
C PHE A 61 -3.03 1.15 -9.06
N ILE A 62 -2.76 2.21 -8.31
CA ILE A 62 -1.46 2.48 -7.69
C ILE A 62 -1.60 2.30 -6.18
N LEU A 63 -0.75 1.46 -5.59
CA LEU A 63 -0.64 1.30 -4.15
C LEU A 63 0.71 1.86 -3.69
N ILE A 64 0.65 2.83 -2.80
CA ILE A 64 1.81 3.43 -2.13
C ILE A 64 1.80 2.97 -0.68
N ASP A 65 2.70 2.07 -0.36
CA ASP A 65 2.86 1.52 0.98
C ASP A 65 3.92 2.29 1.77
N GLU A 66 3.81 2.30 3.10
CA GLU A 66 4.70 3.04 4.01
C GLU A 66 4.78 4.54 3.70
N ALA A 67 3.65 5.13 3.34
CA ALA A 67 3.58 6.51 2.85
C ALA A 67 3.91 7.57 3.91
N GLN A 68 3.95 7.21 5.20
CA GLN A 68 4.45 8.08 6.27
C GLN A 68 5.95 8.39 6.14
N ASN A 69 6.70 7.56 5.39
CA ASN A 69 8.12 7.80 5.11
C ASN A 69 8.36 8.71 3.89
N LEU A 70 7.30 9.20 3.25
CA LEU A 70 7.38 10.12 2.14
C LEU A 70 7.25 11.57 2.62
N THR A 71 7.99 12.45 1.95
CA THR A 71 7.80 13.89 2.13
C THR A 71 6.51 14.37 1.43
N PRO A 72 5.92 15.50 1.85
CA PRO A 72 4.80 16.12 1.14
C PRO A 72 5.08 16.39 -0.34
N LEU A 73 6.32 16.71 -0.70
CA LEU A 73 6.73 16.94 -2.08
C LEU A 73 6.68 15.65 -2.93
N GLU A 74 7.12 14.54 -2.37
CA GLU A 74 7.05 13.23 -3.04
C GLU A 74 5.61 12.80 -3.25
N VAL A 75 4.77 12.91 -2.21
CA VAL A 75 3.34 12.61 -2.31
C VAL A 75 2.66 13.50 -3.35
N LYS A 76 2.93 14.80 -3.34
CA LYS A 76 2.43 15.72 -4.37
C LYS A 76 2.88 15.28 -5.77
N THR A 77 4.13 14.88 -5.93
CA THR A 77 4.67 14.39 -7.20
C THR A 77 3.90 13.17 -7.70
N ILE A 78 3.61 12.21 -6.83
CA ILE A 78 2.86 10.99 -7.18
C ILE A 78 1.43 11.35 -7.60
N VAL A 79 0.71 12.09 -6.76
CA VAL A 79 -0.71 12.42 -6.99
C VAL A 79 -0.90 13.20 -8.29
N THR A 80 0.01 14.11 -8.61
CA THR A 80 -0.04 14.90 -9.85
C THR A 80 0.31 14.10 -11.11
N ARG A 81 0.69 12.84 -11.00
CA ARG A 81 0.91 11.92 -12.14
C ARG A 81 -0.29 11.05 -12.45
N ALA A 82 -1.30 11.03 -11.57
CA ALA A 82 -2.54 10.33 -11.84
C ALA A 82 -3.21 10.92 -13.07
N GLY A 83 -3.30 10.11 -14.12
CA GLY A 83 -4.08 10.41 -15.30
C GLY A 83 -5.52 9.91 -15.17
N GLU A 84 -6.27 10.01 -16.26
CA GLU A 84 -7.66 9.57 -16.31
C GLU A 84 -7.81 8.10 -15.90
N GLY A 85 -8.86 7.80 -15.12
CA GLY A 85 -9.20 6.44 -14.70
C GLY A 85 -8.21 5.82 -13.70
N THR A 86 -7.25 6.59 -13.16
CA THR A 86 -6.29 6.07 -12.17
C THR A 86 -6.82 6.24 -10.76
N LYS A 87 -6.66 5.17 -9.96
CA LYS A 87 -6.93 5.16 -8.54
C LYS A 87 -5.62 5.01 -7.77
N ILE A 88 -5.40 5.87 -6.77
CA ILE A 88 -4.25 5.78 -5.90
C ILE A 88 -4.71 5.48 -4.47
N VAL A 89 -4.04 4.53 -3.84
CA VAL A 89 -4.22 4.20 -2.42
C VAL A 89 -2.90 4.42 -1.71
N PHE A 90 -2.94 5.20 -0.65
CA PHE A 90 -1.82 5.37 0.27
C PHE A 90 -2.10 4.59 1.55
N THR A 91 -1.14 3.78 1.99
CA THR A 91 -1.18 3.06 3.27
C THR A 91 0.02 3.45 4.11
N GLY A 92 -0.13 3.43 5.43
CA GLY A 92 0.96 3.72 6.34
C GLY A 92 0.48 3.97 7.77
N ASP A 93 1.43 4.01 8.69
CA ASP A 93 1.21 4.32 10.10
C ASP A 93 1.99 5.59 10.48
N PRO A 94 1.30 6.72 10.81
CA PRO A 94 1.96 7.98 11.17
C PRO A 94 2.83 7.89 12.43
N ASN A 95 2.74 6.80 13.20
CA ASN A 95 3.54 6.58 14.40
C ASN A 95 4.80 5.72 14.13
N GLN A 96 4.95 5.17 12.90
CA GLN A 96 6.08 4.34 12.50
C GLN A 96 6.88 5.02 11.39
N ILE A 97 7.53 6.13 11.73
CA ILE A 97 8.29 6.94 10.78
C ILE A 97 9.77 6.59 10.92
N ASP A 98 10.37 6.08 9.85
CA ASP A 98 11.80 5.78 9.76
C ASP A 98 12.62 6.95 9.19
N HIS A 99 11.95 7.93 8.59
CA HIS A 99 12.59 9.06 7.93
C HIS A 99 13.07 10.10 8.96
N PRO A 100 14.38 10.46 8.99
CA PRO A 100 14.99 11.23 10.10
C PRO A 100 14.49 12.69 10.20
N TYR A 101 13.85 13.22 9.17
CA TYR A 101 13.38 14.61 9.12
C TYR A 101 11.86 14.74 9.05
N LEU A 102 11.12 13.66 9.28
CA LEU A 102 9.66 13.67 9.29
C LEU A 102 9.15 13.29 10.67
N ASP A 103 7.98 13.81 11.01
CA ASP A 103 7.24 13.47 12.21
C ASP A 103 5.77 13.13 11.87
N SER A 104 4.97 12.81 12.88
CA SER A 104 3.56 12.43 12.72
C SER A 104 2.71 13.49 12.01
N ASP A 105 3.10 14.75 12.06
CA ASP A 105 2.37 15.88 11.48
C ASP A 105 2.91 16.34 10.13
N SER A 106 4.22 16.22 9.91
CA SER A 106 4.93 16.73 8.73
C SER A 106 5.12 15.70 7.62
N ASN A 107 4.81 14.43 7.87
CA ASN A 107 4.94 13.39 6.87
C ASN A 107 3.91 13.51 5.73
N GLY A 108 4.23 12.92 4.59
CA GLY A 108 3.43 13.03 3.37
C GLY A 108 2.03 12.44 3.48
N LEU A 109 1.85 11.33 4.23
CA LEU A 109 0.56 10.69 4.42
C LEU A 109 -0.40 11.59 5.21
N THR A 110 0.04 12.08 6.38
CA THR A 110 -0.75 12.99 7.22
C THR A 110 -1.03 14.30 6.51
N TRP A 111 -0.02 14.85 5.81
CA TRP A 111 -0.21 16.07 5.01
C TRP A 111 -1.25 15.88 3.91
N LEU A 112 -1.21 14.76 3.18
CA LEU A 112 -2.18 14.45 2.12
C LEU A 112 -3.60 14.34 2.67
N ALA A 113 -3.77 13.57 3.76
CA ALA A 113 -5.06 13.38 4.40
C ALA A 113 -5.68 14.72 4.84
N LYS A 114 -4.89 15.60 5.49
CA LYS A 114 -5.34 16.94 5.90
C LYS A 114 -5.69 17.83 4.70
N LYS A 115 -4.90 17.80 3.62
CA LYS A 115 -5.10 18.69 2.46
C LYS A 115 -6.27 18.30 1.57
N LEU A 116 -6.56 17.01 1.47
CA LEU A 116 -7.65 16.52 0.61
C LEU A 116 -8.92 16.18 1.38
N GLN A 117 -8.97 16.46 2.67
CA GLN A 117 -10.15 16.23 3.48
C GLN A 117 -11.37 16.96 2.91
N GLY A 118 -12.50 16.25 2.81
CA GLY A 118 -13.76 16.80 2.30
C GLY A 118 -13.88 16.89 0.78
N GLN A 119 -12.88 16.44 0.02
CA GLN A 119 -12.99 16.34 -1.43
C GLN A 119 -13.79 15.11 -1.84
N ASN A 120 -14.74 15.25 -2.76
CA ASN A 120 -15.67 14.18 -3.17
C ASN A 120 -14.99 12.94 -3.79
N ILE A 121 -13.78 13.09 -4.31
CA ILE A 121 -13.01 12.01 -4.93
C ILE A 121 -12.04 11.33 -3.97
N VAL A 122 -12.05 11.70 -2.69
CA VAL A 122 -11.11 11.23 -1.68
C VAL A 122 -11.84 10.54 -0.54
N GLY A 123 -11.38 9.36 -0.17
CA GLY A 123 -11.77 8.64 1.04
C GLY A 123 -10.60 8.52 2.01
N HIS A 124 -10.88 8.64 3.30
CA HIS A 124 -9.91 8.40 4.37
C HIS A 124 -10.51 7.44 5.39
N VAL A 125 -9.72 6.44 5.76
CA VAL A 125 -10.08 5.47 6.81
C VAL A 125 -8.91 5.35 7.78
N THR A 126 -9.20 5.49 9.06
CA THR A 126 -8.26 5.21 10.14
C THR A 126 -8.65 3.87 10.78
N LEU A 127 -7.70 2.93 10.81
CA LEU A 127 -7.84 1.66 11.49
C LEU A 127 -7.41 1.84 12.93
N SER A 128 -8.33 1.61 13.87
CA SER A 128 -8.09 1.78 15.32
C SER A 128 -7.52 0.54 15.99
N GLN A 129 -7.57 -0.61 15.34
CA GLN A 129 -7.04 -1.87 15.85
C GLN A 129 -6.06 -2.45 14.82
N GLY A 130 -4.85 -2.74 15.28
CA GLY A 130 -3.85 -3.48 14.49
C GLY A 130 -3.91 -4.96 14.86
N GLU A 131 -3.86 -5.85 13.87
CA GLU A 131 -3.62 -7.26 14.12
C GLU A 131 -2.09 -7.46 14.23
N ARG A 132 -1.59 -7.47 15.44
CA ARG A 132 -0.16 -7.70 15.74
C ARG A 132 -0.04 -8.94 16.64
N SER A 133 1.13 -9.57 16.64
CA SER A 133 1.47 -10.57 17.66
C SER A 133 1.69 -9.87 19.01
N ASP A 134 1.48 -10.60 20.11
CA ASP A 134 1.66 -10.08 21.47
C ASP A 134 3.05 -9.43 21.67
N LEU A 135 4.08 -10.01 21.07
CA LEU A 135 5.44 -9.45 21.11
C LEU A 135 5.56 -8.12 20.34
N ALA A 136 4.91 -8.02 19.18
CA ALA A 136 4.96 -6.81 18.37
C ALA A 136 4.14 -5.67 19.02
N GLU A 137 3.05 -6.00 19.69
CA GLU A 137 2.26 -5.05 20.46
C GLU A 137 3.03 -4.56 21.69
N LEU A 138 3.66 -5.47 22.42
CA LEU A 138 4.51 -5.13 23.56
C LEU A 138 5.65 -4.21 23.12
N ALA A 139 6.34 -4.53 22.03
CA ALA A 139 7.44 -3.73 21.52
C ALA A 139 6.99 -2.32 21.10
N ALA A 140 5.85 -2.20 20.43
CA ALA A 140 5.31 -0.90 20.00
C ALA A 140 4.89 0.00 21.17
N ASN A 141 4.58 -0.59 22.33
CA ASN A 141 4.19 0.16 23.52
C ASN A 141 5.38 0.52 24.45
N LEU A 142 6.52 -0.15 24.32
CA LEU A 142 7.65 0.00 25.25
C LEU A 142 8.91 0.62 24.62
N LEU A 143 9.04 0.58 23.30
CA LEU A 143 10.19 1.08 22.55
C LEU A 143 9.84 2.32 21.72
#